data_1d24160ef9b593d10c6cbfb4bf971ec4
#
_entry.id   1d24160ef9b593d10c6cbfb4bf971ec4
#
_cell.length_a   1.000
_cell.length_b   1.000
_cell.length_c   1.000
_cell.angle_alpha   90.00
_cell.angle_beta   90.00
_cell.angle_gamma   90.00
#
_symmetry.space_group_name_H-M   'P 1'
#
loop_
_entity.id
_entity.type
_entity.pdbx_description
1 polymer ?
#
loop_
_entity_poly.entity_id
_entity_poly.type
_entity_poly.pdbx_seq_one_letter_code
_entity_poly.pdbx_strand_id
1 'polypeptide(L)'
;MGDAASVLRNLPRVDDILDHPRLSQGDRPAPRSLARRAARQAIEEARSRILRSTGLSLCSICVTPDSIAARAAEILRREAVPSLRRAINATGTVLHTGLGRAPLSAAAQAALAEAAAGYSNVQIDLESGGRSHREDHIQWLLAEITAAPAVARSLCDRHPGPQVARPPKEAATAAEGLAGLGALVVNNNAAATVLVLNTLAAGREVIVSRGEMVEIGGAFRIPEIMALAGCRLVEVGCTNRTHLRDYERALTPDTALILSVHQSNYRIEGFAHQVPVGELAALAHARGLVCAHDLGSGALLDLRDLGLPHEPSAPESLAAGADVVFFSGDKLLGGPQCGIILGRPDLLDAMRRNPYYRTFRVDKLTLAALEATLRLFLEPERLPEEHRLLSVLTCSLDAIRGRAQALARGLGGSCGGWLAAETCDGESAIGGGSLAGHALPTMVVRLRSDKLAADELARRLRLEEPPIIARVHEDAVLLDARTILPGEDDLILAALQRIGKAL
;
A
#
# COMPACT_ATOMS: atom_id res chain seq x y z
N MET A 1 29.79 21.30 43.41
CA MET A 1 29.62 20.16 42.50
C MET A 1 28.53 19.26 43.07
N GLY A 2 27.33 19.31 42.53
CA GLY A 2 26.25 18.40 42.95
C GLY A 2 26.61 16.97 42.50
N ASP A 3 26.71 16.08 43.46
CA ASP A 3 26.96 14.67 43.24
C ASP A 3 25.70 14.04 42.57
N ALA A 4 25.86 13.39 41.45
CA ALA A 4 24.76 12.68 40.76
C ALA A 4 24.01 11.74 41.72
N ALA A 5 24.70 11.15 42.69
CA ALA A 5 24.10 10.33 43.74
C ALA A 5 23.12 11.09 44.64
N SER A 6 23.35 12.41 44.88
CA SER A 6 22.43 13.26 45.63
C SER A 6 21.14 13.54 44.85
N VAL A 7 21.24 13.84 43.54
CA VAL A 7 20.07 14.09 42.67
C VAL A 7 19.27 12.82 42.48
N LEU A 8 19.91 11.64 42.33
CA LEU A 8 19.24 10.36 42.21
C LEU A 8 18.39 9.98 43.43
N ARG A 9 18.84 10.37 44.65
CA ARG A 9 18.10 10.15 45.90
C ARG A 9 16.79 10.93 45.97
N ASN A 10 16.69 12.03 45.24
CA ASN A 10 15.52 12.91 45.20
C ASN A 10 14.46 12.46 44.17
N LEU A 11 14.71 11.37 43.40
CA LEU A 11 13.69 10.84 42.51
C LEU A 11 12.49 10.32 43.29
N PRO A 12 11.26 10.74 42.93
CA PRO A 12 10.04 10.28 43.61
C PRO A 12 9.82 8.79 43.44
N ARG A 13 9.09 8.20 44.35
CA ARG A 13 8.61 6.79 44.22
C ARG A 13 7.49 6.70 43.18
N VAL A 14 7.32 5.53 42.61
CA VAL A 14 6.26 5.31 41.61
C VAL A 14 4.87 5.59 42.17
N ASP A 15 4.64 5.24 43.44
CA ASP A 15 3.33 5.44 44.09
C ASP A 15 3.07 6.96 44.32
N ASP A 16 4.10 7.76 44.64
CA ASP A 16 3.95 9.22 44.77
C ASP A 16 3.50 9.86 43.44
N ILE A 17 3.95 9.30 42.32
CA ILE A 17 3.55 9.77 40.99
C ILE A 17 2.17 9.29 40.62
N LEU A 18 1.80 8.05 40.97
CA LEU A 18 0.46 7.48 40.68
C LEU A 18 -0.66 8.26 41.34
N ASP A 19 -0.41 8.75 42.56
CA ASP A 19 -1.39 9.51 43.35
C ASP A 19 -1.39 11.02 43.00
N HIS A 20 -0.53 11.44 42.08
CA HIS A 20 -0.41 12.85 41.68
C HIS A 20 -1.61 13.29 40.83
N PRO A 21 -2.24 14.47 41.11
CA PRO A 21 -3.45 14.94 40.41
C PRO A 21 -3.33 14.97 38.89
N ARG A 22 -2.14 15.18 38.32
CA ARG A 22 -1.93 15.19 36.85
C ARG A 22 -2.21 13.84 36.17
N LEU A 23 -2.12 12.72 36.90
CA LEU A 23 -2.38 11.40 36.33
C LEU A 23 -3.86 10.99 36.47
N SER A 24 -4.60 11.65 37.35
CA SER A 24 -6.03 11.40 37.59
C SER A 24 -6.96 12.36 36.87
N GLN A 25 -6.45 13.34 36.10
CA GLN A 25 -7.23 14.30 35.34
C GLN A 25 -7.82 13.66 34.06
N GLY A 26 -9.15 13.73 33.89
CA GLY A 26 -9.89 13.31 32.70
C GLY A 26 -11.22 12.66 33.09
N ASP A 27 -12.21 12.70 32.18
CA ASP A 27 -13.54 12.09 32.35
C ASP A 27 -13.49 10.57 32.54
N ARG A 28 -12.39 9.94 32.17
CA ARG A 28 -12.12 8.51 32.38
C ARG A 28 -10.66 8.34 32.81
N PRO A 29 -10.41 7.96 34.08
CA PRO A 29 -9.04 7.69 34.52
C PRO A 29 -8.45 6.52 33.72
N ALA A 30 -7.20 6.68 33.31
CA ALA A 30 -6.48 5.64 32.59
C ALA A 30 -6.33 4.38 33.46
N PRO A 31 -6.27 3.19 32.85
CA PRO A 31 -6.01 1.96 33.60
C PRO A 31 -4.76 2.09 34.49
N ARG A 32 -4.87 1.71 35.76
CA ARG A 32 -3.78 1.86 36.76
C ARG A 32 -2.47 1.19 36.30
N SER A 33 -2.56 0.14 35.49
CA SER A 33 -1.40 -0.53 34.86
C SER A 33 -0.64 0.40 33.90
N LEU A 34 -1.35 1.16 33.04
CA LEU A 34 -0.75 2.13 32.12
C LEU A 34 -0.16 3.31 32.90
N ALA A 35 -0.87 3.86 33.87
CA ALA A 35 -0.37 4.93 34.73
C ALA A 35 0.93 4.51 35.43
N ARG A 36 0.99 3.28 35.97
CA ARG A 36 2.19 2.74 36.60
C ARG A 36 3.35 2.57 35.63
N ARG A 37 3.09 2.15 34.39
CA ARG A 37 4.10 2.04 33.33
C ARG A 37 4.65 3.42 32.97
N ALA A 38 3.78 4.40 32.76
CA ALA A 38 4.16 5.76 32.44
C ALA A 38 5.00 6.42 33.57
N ALA A 39 4.61 6.23 34.84
CA ALA A 39 5.35 6.71 35.99
C ALA A 39 6.76 6.07 36.06
N ARG A 40 6.87 4.75 35.91
CA ARG A 40 8.16 4.05 35.85
C ARG A 40 9.05 4.56 34.73
N GLN A 41 8.49 4.76 33.54
CA GLN A 41 9.24 5.25 32.39
C GLN A 41 9.73 6.68 32.62
N ALA A 42 8.89 7.58 33.12
CA ALA A 42 9.28 8.96 33.43
C ALA A 42 10.44 9.05 34.46
N ILE A 43 10.38 8.21 35.50
CA ILE A 43 11.44 8.11 36.52
C ILE A 43 12.74 7.57 35.88
N GLU A 44 12.66 6.55 35.03
CA GLU A 44 13.83 5.94 34.37
C GLU A 44 14.47 6.88 33.33
N GLU A 45 13.67 7.66 32.61
CA GLU A 45 14.16 8.73 31.73
C GLU A 45 14.90 9.83 32.53
N ALA A 46 14.36 10.21 33.68
CA ALA A 46 15.01 11.16 34.55
C ALA A 46 16.32 10.60 35.12
N ARG A 47 16.32 9.33 35.59
CA ARG A 47 17.51 8.62 36.04
C ARG A 47 18.60 8.57 34.98
N SER A 48 18.24 8.18 33.77
CA SER A 48 19.16 8.10 32.63
C SER A 48 19.75 9.46 32.26
N ARG A 49 18.95 10.54 32.33
CA ARG A 49 19.45 11.91 32.13
C ARG A 49 20.46 12.31 33.20
N ILE A 50 20.18 12.05 34.48
CA ILE A 50 21.10 12.33 35.59
C ILE A 50 22.44 11.63 35.39
N LEU A 51 22.40 10.33 35.07
CA LEU A 51 23.63 9.51 34.89
C LEU A 51 24.48 9.93 33.68
N ARG A 52 23.88 10.55 32.67
CA ARG A 52 24.58 11.05 31.46
C ARG A 52 25.06 12.48 31.60
N SER A 53 24.62 13.21 32.62
CA SER A 53 24.92 14.64 32.81
C SER A 53 26.05 14.84 33.79
N THR A 54 26.89 15.86 33.52
CA THR A 54 28.01 16.26 34.38
C THR A 54 28.00 17.78 34.62
N GLY A 55 28.52 18.22 35.75
CA GLY A 55 28.71 19.64 36.04
C GLY A 55 27.42 20.47 36.06
N LEU A 56 27.42 21.63 35.40
CA LEU A 56 26.28 22.56 35.35
C LEU A 56 25.00 21.95 34.72
N SER A 57 25.13 20.99 33.80
CA SER A 57 23.99 20.31 33.20
C SER A 57 23.22 19.44 34.20
N LEU A 58 23.89 18.93 35.23
CA LEU A 58 23.26 18.16 36.29
C LEU A 58 22.33 19.04 37.17
N CYS A 59 22.72 20.28 37.42
CA CYS A 59 21.95 21.23 38.24
C CYS A 59 20.65 21.69 37.57
N SER A 60 20.54 21.57 36.26
CA SER A 60 19.35 21.96 35.50
C SER A 60 18.28 20.86 35.41
N ILE A 61 18.57 19.64 35.90
CA ILE A 61 17.61 18.52 35.83
C ILE A 61 16.61 18.65 36.99
N CYS A 62 15.37 19.00 36.66
CA CYS A 62 14.28 19.04 37.63
C CYS A 62 13.74 17.63 37.87
N VAL A 63 13.80 17.17 39.13
CA VAL A 63 13.31 15.83 39.55
C VAL A 63 12.21 15.93 40.62
N THR A 64 11.51 17.07 40.69
CA THR A 64 10.37 17.23 41.59
C THR A 64 9.22 16.26 41.21
N PRO A 65 8.39 15.81 42.17
CA PRO A 65 7.22 14.99 41.86
C PRO A 65 6.34 15.59 40.75
N ASP A 66 6.15 16.92 40.74
CA ASP A 66 5.37 17.62 39.73
C ASP A 66 5.98 17.50 38.31
N SER A 67 7.31 17.66 38.18
CA SER A 67 8.01 17.53 36.90
C SER A 67 7.97 16.11 36.34
N ILE A 68 8.14 15.12 37.22
CA ILE A 68 8.06 13.69 36.83
C ILE A 68 6.61 13.32 36.52
N ALA A 69 5.64 13.79 37.29
CA ALA A 69 4.20 13.56 37.03
C ALA A 69 3.76 14.23 35.73
N ALA A 70 4.26 15.42 35.40
CA ALA A 70 4.00 16.06 34.11
C ALA A 70 4.51 15.21 32.95
N ARG A 71 5.72 14.65 33.07
CA ARG A 71 6.29 13.74 32.06
C ARG A 71 5.54 12.43 32.01
N ALA A 72 5.16 11.84 33.13
CA ALA A 72 4.35 10.63 33.19
C ALA A 72 2.96 10.82 32.53
N ALA A 73 2.31 11.99 32.78
CA ALA A 73 1.05 12.33 32.14
C ALA A 73 1.17 12.49 30.62
N GLU A 74 2.29 13.02 30.13
CA GLU A 74 2.58 13.08 28.69
C GLU A 74 2.75 11.68 28.07
N ILE A 75 3.53 10.79 28.71
CA ILE A 75 3.69 9.40 28.30
C ILE A 75 2.34 8.69 28.31
N LEU A 76 1.56 8.86 29.37
CA LEU A 76 0.25 8.24 29.53
C LEU A 76 -0.73 8.69 28.44
N ARG A 77 -0.79 9.98 28.13
CA ARG A 77 -1.60 10.50 27.01
C ARG A 77 -1.20 9.86 25.69
N ARG A 78 0.10 9.72 25.42
CA ARG A 78 0.61 9.09 24.20
C ARG A 78 0.26 7.58 24.14
N GLU A 79 0.34 6.89 25.29
CA GLU A 79 0.03 5.45 25.37
C GLU A 79 -1.49 5.14 25.41
N ALA A 80 -2.32 6.11 25.79
CA ALA A 80 -3.78 5.97 25.75
C ALA A 80 -4.34 6.04 24.32
N VAL A 81 -3.57 6.55 23.37
CA VAL A 81 -3.97 6.62 21.96
C VAL A 81 -3.50 5.35 21.23
N PRO A 82 -4.33 4.72 20.38
CA PRO A 82 -3.89 3.60 19.55
C PRO A 82 -2.61 3.93 18.77
N SER A 83 -1.66 3.00 18.72
CA SER A 83 -0.40 3.18 17.98
C SER A 83 -0.61 3.19 16.47
N LEU A 84 -1.52 2.34 15.96
CA LEU A 84 -1.96 2.36 14.57
C LEU A 84 -3.12 3.36 14.43
N ARG A 85 -2.91 4.40 13.65
CA ARG A 85 -3.88 5.49 13.45
C ARG A 85 -3.74 6.10 12.08
N ARG A 86 -4.79 6.79 11.63
CA ARG A 86 -4.77 7.55 10.39
C ARG A 86 -3.61 8.54 10.39
N ALA A 87 -2.92 8.64 9.25
CA ALA A 87 -1.90 9.65 9.00
C ALA A 87 -2.20 10.40 7.70
N ILE A 88 -1.76 11.64 7.62
CA ILE A 88 -1.82 12.45 6.39
C ILE A 88 -0.56 12.16 5.58
N ASN A 89 -0.76 11.74 4.35
CA ASN A 89 0.33 11.51 3.39
C ASN A 89 0.60 12.79 2.59
N ALA A 90 1.61 13.54 2.98
CA ALA A 90 2.11 14.70 2.23
C ALA A 90 3.46 14.42 1.55
N THR A 91 3.83 13.12 1.36
CA THR A 91 5.13 12.75 0.80
C THR A 91 5.22 12.84 -0.72
N GLY A 92 4.09 12.81 -1.43
CA GLY A 92 4.06 12.67 -2.89
C GLY A 92 4.32 11.25 -3.38
N THR A 93 4.43 10.25 -2.51
CA THR A 93 4.42 8.83 -2.90
C THR A 93 3.00 8.31 -2.71
N VAL A 94 2.29 8.02 -3.82
CA VAL A 94 0.86 7.67 -3.79
C VAL A 94 0.63 6.34 -3.08
N LEU A 95 1.29 5.27 -3.53
CA LEU A 95 1.25 3.93 -2.92
C LEU A 95 2.39 3.77 -1.91
N HIS A 96 2.41 4.63 -0.88
CA HIS A 96 3.48 4.62 0.13
C HIS A 96 3.38 3.40 1.03
N THR A 97 4.33 2.49 0.94
CA THR A 97 4.34 1.21 1.69
C THR A 97 4.23 1.41 3.20
N GLY A 98 5.01 2.34 3.76
CA GLY A 98 4.99 2.64 5.20
C GLY A 98 3.73 3.36 5.69
N LEU A 99 2.85 3.83 4.77
CA LEU A 99 1.57 4.46 5.08
C LEU A 99 0.36 3.59 4.69
N GLY A 100 0.59 2.31 4.37
CA GLY A 100 -0.47 1.34 4.11
C GLY A 100 -0.95 1.27 2.66
N ARG A 101 -0.19 1.85 1.71
CA ARG A 101 -0.48 1.85 0.27
C ARG A 101 -1.79 2.54 -0.10
N ALA A 102 -2.69 1.86 -0.85
CA ALA A 102 -3.93 2.46 -1.34
C ALA A 102 -4.93 2.75 -0.22
N PRO A 103 -5.41 3.99 -0.11
CA PRO A 103 -6.54 4.28 0.77
C PRO A 103 -7.84 3.74 0.16
N LEU A 104 -8.67 3.10 0.99
CA LEU A 104 -9.94 2.54 0.56
C LEU A 104 -10.94 3.64 0.14
N SER A 105 -11.77 3.33 -0.87
CA SER A 105 -12.90 4.15 -1.28
C SER A 105 -13.93 4.27 -0.15
N ALA A 106 -14.81 5.28 -0.22
CA ALA A 106 -15.89 5.45 0.76
C ALA A 106 -16.82 4.23 0.81
N ALA A 107 -17.12 3.62 -0.35
CA ALA A 107 -17.92 2.42 -0.44
C ALA A 107 -17.27 1.23 0.28
N ALA A 108 -15.96 1.02 0.07
CA ALA A 108 -15.22 -0.05 0.74
C ALA A 108 -15.11 0.16 2.25
N GLN A 109 -14.94 1.41 2.71
CA GLN A 109 -14.95 1.74 4.15
C GLN A 109 -16.31 1.45 4.78
N ALA A 110 -17.42 1.80 4.12
CA ALA A 110 -18.77 1.53 4.58
C ALA A 110 -19.05 0.03 4.66
N ALA A 111 -18.69 -0.73 3.62
CA ALA A 111 -18.85 -2.18 3.59
C ALA A 111 -18.04 -2.89 4.69
N LEU A 112 -16.82 -2.41 4.96
CA LEU A 112 -15.98 -2.91 6.05
C LEU A 112 -16.65 -2.66 7.42
N ALA A 113 -17.16 -1.44 7.64
CA ALA A 113 -17.84 -1.08 8.88
C ALA A 113 -19.11 -1.93 9.10
N GLU A 114 -19.91 -2.14 8.06
CA GLU A 114 -21.10 -2.97 8.08
C GLU A 114 -20.74 -4.44 8.42
N ALA A 115 -19.76 -5.02 7.73
CA ALA A 115 -19.30 -6.38 8.00
C ALA A 115 -18.73 -6.54 9.41
N ALA A 116 -18.13 -5.49 9.98
CA ALA A 116 -17.59 -5.49 11.33
C ALA A 116 -18.68 -5.40 12.40
N ALA A 117 -19.81 -4.76 12.10
CA ALA A 117 -20.88 -4.49 13.07
C ALA A 117 -21.60 -5.76 13.56
N GLY A 118 -21.56 -6.89 12.80
CA GLY A 118 -22.30 -8.08 13.18
C GLY A 118 -21.77 -9.36 12.53
N TYR A 119 -22.64 -10.39 12.52
CA TYR A 119 -22.40 -11.59 11.76
C TYR A 119 -22.60 -11.36 10.27
N SER A 120 -21.95 -12.14 9.42
CA SER A 120 -22.03 -12.03 7.96
C SER A 120 -22.19 -13.43 7.34
N ASN A 121 -22.83 -13.50 6.19
CA ASN A 121 -23.09 -14.73 5.42
C ASN A 121 -21.86 -15.26 4.64
N VAL A 122 -20.67 -15.13 5.18
CA VAL A 122 -19.38 -15.41 4.51
C VAL A 122 -19.33 -16.75 3.78
N GLN A 123 -20.03 -17.77 4.28
CA GLN A 123 -20.10 -19.12 3.71
C GLN A 123 -21.51 -19.70 3.79
N ILE A 124 -22.51 -18.84 3.67
CA ILE A 124 -23.93 -19.24 3.63
C ILE A 124 -24.53 -18.58 2.39
N ASP A 125 -25.06 -19.42 1.49
CA ASP A 125 -25.90 -18.96 0.40
C ASP A 125 -27.29 -18.61 0.95
N LEU A 126 -27.70 -17.35 0.73
CA LEU A 126 -28.93 -16.83 1.34
C LEU A 126 -30.21 -17.39 0.68
N GLU A 127 -30.16 -17.84 -0.56
CA GLU A 127 -31.31 -18.38 -1.27
C GLU A 127 -31.55 -19.83 -0.87
N SER A 128 -30.52 -20.66 -0.90
CA SER A 128 -30.63 -22.09 -0.56
C SER A 128 -30.49 -22.38 0.93
N GLY A 129 -29.94 -21.46 1.73
CA GLY A 129 -29.54 -21.68 3.11
C GLY A 129 -28.36 -22.66 3.26
N GLY A 130 -27.80 -23.11 2.13
CA GLY A 130 -26.69 -24.05 2.09
C GLY A 130 -25.33 -23.42 2.34
N ARG A 131 -24.31 -24.29 2.42
CA ARG A 131 -22.93 -23.84 2.55
C ARG A 131 -22.40 -23.41 1.18
N SER A 132 -21.81 -22.18 1.12
CA SER A 132 -21.15 -21.60 -0.06
C SER A 132 -19.65 -21.47 0.14
N HIS A 133 -18.95 -21.03 -0.93
CA HIS A 133 -17.56 -20.64 -0.88
C HIS A 133 -17.43 -19.12 -0.61
N ARG A 134 -16.29 -18.70 -0.02
CA ARG A 134 -16.03 -17.28 0.27
C ARG A 134 -15.88 -16.46 -1.00
N GLU A 135 -15.33 -17.07 -2.02
CA GLU A 135 -15.06 -16.47 -3.32
C GLU A 135 -16.33 -16.19 -4.12
N ASP A 136 -17.45 -16.84 -3.79
CA ASP A 136 -18.73 -16.65 -4.47
C ASP A 136 -19.19 -15.18 -4.44
N HIS A 137 -18.82 -14.44 -3.35
CA HIS A 137 -19.12 -13.02 -3.22
C HIS A 137 -18.42 -12.14 -4.26
N ILE A 138 -17.26 -12.56 -4.80
CA ILE A 138 -16.40 -11.74 -5.64
C ILE A 138 -16.09 -12.36 -7.00
N GLN A 139 -16.29 -13.69 -7.15
CA GLN A 139 -15.91 -14.42 -8.37
C GLN A 139 -16.64 -13.87 -9.61
N TRP A 140 -17.93 -13.63 -9.49
CA TRP A 140 -18.72 -13.10 -10.60
C TRP A 140 -18.31 -11.69 -11.01
N LEU A 141 -17.94 -10.82 -10.03
CA LEU A 141 -17.42 -9.46 -10.29
C LEU A 141 -16.11 -9.52 -11.07
N LEU A 142 -15.17 -10.34 -10.62
CA LEU A 142 -13.89 -10.53 -11.29
C LEU A 142 -14.07 -11.10 -12.68
N ALA A 143 -14.98 -12.07 -12.86
CA ALA A 143 -15.31 -12.61 -14.18
C ALA A 143 -15.90 -11.54 -15.11
N GLU A 144 -16.86 -10.74 -14.62
CA GLU A 144 -17.47 -9.66 -15.40
C GLU A 144 -16.46 -8.59 -15.80
N ILE A 145 -15.65 -8.10 -14.83
CA ILE A 145 -14.64 -7.07 -15.08
C ILE A 145 -13.57 -7.57 -16.07
N THR A 146 -13.13 -8.82 -15.95
CA THR A 146 -12.10 -9.39 -16.85
C THR A 146 -12.62 -9.80 -18.21
N ALA A 147 -13.90 -10.19 -18.31
CA ALA A 147 -14.54 -10.53 -19.59
C ALA A 147 -14.94 -9.30 -20.43
N ALA A 148 -14.99 -8.12 -19.82
CA ALA A 148 -15.43 -6.89 -20.48
C ALA A 148 -14.30 -6.14 -21.21
N PRO A 149 -13.81 -6.60 -22.38
CA PRO A 149 -12.94 -5.78 -23.24
C PRO A 149 -13.73 -4.59 -23.85
N ALA A 150 -15.03 -4.48 -23.54
CA ALA A 150 -15.94 -3.49 -24.14
C ALA A 150 -16.02 -2.16 -23.37
N VAL A 151 -15.56 -2.10 -22.13
CA VAL A 151 -15.62 -0.88 -21.31
C VAL A 151 -14.65 0.19 -21.85
N ALA A 152 -13.48 -0.22 -22.32
CA ALA A 152 -12.51 0.65 -22.98
C ALA A 152 -13.10 1.36 -24.25
N ARG A 153 -14.00 0.72 -24.97
CA ARG A 153 -14.60 1.30 -26.19
C ARG A 153 -15.61 2.43 -25.91
N SER A 154 -16.33 2.36 -24.81
CA SER A 154 -17.32 3.39 -24.44
C SER A 154 -16.66 4.71 -24.02
N LEU A 155 -15.47 4.67 -23.41
CA LEU A 155 -14.70 5.87 -23.04
C LEU A 155 -14.04 6.53 -24.24
N CYS A 156 -13.49 5.77 -25.20
CA CYS A 156 -12.90 6.29 -26.44
C CYS A 156 -13.92 6.99 -27.35
N ASP A 157 -15.18 6.52 -27.38
CA ASP A 157 -16.22 7.11 -28.21
C ASP A 157 -16.71 8.47 -27.71
N ARG A 158 -16.47 8.82 -26.45
CA ARG A 158 -16.92 10.09 -25.82
C ARG A 158 -15.84 11.18 -25.79
N HIS A 159 -14.56 10.84 -25.97
CA HIS A 159 -13.47 11.81 -26.06
C HIS A 159 -12.60 11.51 -27.27
N PRO A 160 -12.83 12.16 -28.44
CA PRO A 160 -11.98 11.98 -29.61
C PRO A 160 -10.63 12.67 -29.42
N GLY A 161 -9.70 11.95 -28.79
CA GLY A 161 -8.27 12.26 -28.81
C GLY A 161 -7.61 11.73 -30.10
N PRO A 162 -6.35 12.06 -30.41
CA PRO A 162 -5.69 11.67 -31.64
C PRO A 162 -5.73 10.16 -31.84
N GLN A 163 -6.15 9.73 -33.02
CA GLN A 163 -6.48 8.38 -33.47
C GLN A 163 -5.51 7.32 -32.94
N VAL A 164 -5.96 6.56 -31.94
CA VAL A 164 -5.37 5.27 -31.55
C VAL A 164 -5.97 4.21 -32.46
N ALA A 165 -5.14 3.42 -33.13
CA ALA A 165 -5.55 2.37 -34.05
C ALA A 165 -6.50 1.37 -33.36
N ARG A 166 -7.60 1.04 -34.04
CA ARG A 166 -8.56 0.01 -33.59
C ARG A 166 -7.83 -1.33 -33.34
N PRO A 167 -8.07 -2.00 -32.22
CA PRO A 167 -7.52 -3.33 -32.01
C PRO A 167 -8.08 -4.32 -33.07
N PRO A 168 -7.29 -5.31 -33.48
CA PRO A 168 -7.68 -6.27 -34.49
C PRO A 168 -8.90 -7.11 -34.07
N LYS A 169 -9.64 -7.65 -35.05
CA LYS A 169 -10.86 -8.46 -34.86
C LYS A 169 -10.67 -9.71 -33.96
N GLU A 170 -9.44 -10.10 -33.73
CA GLU A 170 -9.05 -11.22 -32.85
C GLU A 170 -9.41 -11.00 -31.36
N ALA A 171 -9.65 -9.75 -30.92
CA ALA A 171 -10.13 -9.44 -29.57
C ALA A 171 -11.56 -9.92 -29.28
N ALA A 172 -12.36 -10.22 -30.31
CA ALA A 172 -13.72 -10.73 -30.14
C ALA A 172 -13.76 -12.24 -29.79
N THR A 173 -12.79 -13.02 -30.25
CA THR A 173 -12.65 -14.45 -29.93
C THR A 173 -12.06 -14.69 -28.54
N ALA A 174 -11.29 -13.75 -28.01
CA ALA A 174 -10.77 -13.82 -26.65
C ALA A 174 -11.88 -13.71 -25.56
N ALA A 175 -12.96 -12.97 -25.85
CA ALA A 175 -14.07 -12.81 -24.90
C ALA A 175 -14.85 -14.13 -24.67
N GLU A 176 -14.93 -15.01 -25.66
CA GLU A 176 -15.56 -16.33 -25.52
C GLU A 176 -14.71 -17.29 -24.66
N GLY A 177 -13.38 -17.13 -24.65
CA GLY A 177 -12.45 -17.92 -23.82
C GLY A 177 -12.43 -17.52 -22.33
N LEU A 178 -12.92 -16.33 -21.99
CA LEU A 178 -12.96 -15.80 -20.60
C LEU A 178 -14.28 -16.15 -19.87
N ALA A 179 -15.29 -16.65 -20.59
CA ALA A 179 -16.54 -17.12 -20.03
C ALA A 179 -16.30 -18.44 -19.27
N GLY A 180 -15.90 -18.37 -18.00
CA GLY A 180 -15.62 -19.53 -17.16
C GLY A 180 -14.38 -19.36 -16.28
N LEU A 181 -13.79 -18.15 -16.22
CA LEU A 181 -12.68 -17.88 -15.32
C LEU A 181 -13.09 -18.09 -13.86
N GLY A 182 -12.21 -18.77 -13.11
CA GLY A 182 -12.30 -18.85 -11.67
C GLY A 182 -11.52 -17.73 -10.99
N ALA A 183 -11.83 -17.50 -9.71
CA ALA A 183 -11.07 -16.60 -8.86
C ALA A 183 -10.84 -17.21 -7.47
N LEU A 184 -9.66 -16.94 -6.90
CA LEU A 184 -9.35 -17.20 -5.49
C LEU A 184 -8.79 -15.94 -4.85
N VAL A 185 -8.99 -15.79 -3.55
CA VAL A 185 -8.42 -14.71 -2.77
C VAL A 185 -7.69 -15.23 -1.55
N VAL A 186 -6.49 -14.74 -1.37
CA VAL A 186 -5.60 -15.03 -0.23
C VAL A 186 -5.13 -13.73 0.41
N ASN A 187 -4.46 -13.80 1.55
CA ASN A 187 -4.15 -12.62 2.37
C ASN A 187 -3.13 -11.64 1.77
N ASN A 188 -2.35 -12.03 0.77
CA ASN A 188 -1.47 -11.12 -0.01
C ASN A 188 -0.91 -11.83 -1.25
N ASN A 189 -0.26 -11.09 -2.17
CA ASN A 189 0.29 -11.65 -3.40
C ASN A 189 1.44 -12.65 -3.17
N ALA A 190 2.24 -12.49 -2.11
CA ALA A 190 3.28 -13.47 -1.78
C ALA A 190 2.67 -14.84 -1.44
N ALA A 191 1.55 -14.86 -0.73
CA ALA A 191 0.80 -16.08 -0.46
C ALA A 191 0.16 -16.66 -1.74
N ALA A 192 -0.28 -15.81 -2.67
CA ALA A 192 -0.74 -16.25 -4.00
C ALA A 192 0.39 -16.93 -4.76
N THR A 193 1.57 -16.33 -4.81
CA THR A 193 2.77 -16.91 -5.45
C THR A 193 3.12 -18.29 -4.87
N VAL A 194 3.17 -18.41 -3.53
CA VAL A 194 3.42 -19.70 -2.86
C VAL A 194 2.35 -20.74 -3.19
N LEU A 195 1.07 -20.34 -3.15
CA LEU A 195 -0.05 -21.25 -3.41
C LEU A 195 -0.04 -21.77 -4.85
N VAL A 196 0.15 -20.88 -5.82
CA VAL A 196 0.24 -21.22 -7.26
C VAL A 196 1.40 -22.17 -7.49
N LEU A 197 2.59 -21.80 -7.06
CA LEU A 197 3.80 -22.58 -7.29
C LEU A 197 3.77 -23.94 -6.58
N ASN A 198 3.40 -23.96 -5.30
CA ASN A 198 3.31 -25.22 -4.55
C ASN A 198 2.26 -26.17 -5.13
N THR A 199 1.12 -25.65 -5.59
CA THR A 199 0.07 -26.49 -6.16
C THR A 199 0.46 -27.07 -7.52
N LEU A 200 1.09 -26.26 -8.37
CA LEU A 200 1.28 -26.59 -9.78
C LEU A 200 2.68 -27.18 -10.07
N ALA A 201 3.66 -26.92 -9.21
CA ALA A 201 5.07 -27.22 -9.51
C ALA A 201 5.90 -27.75 -8.33
N ALA A 202 5.30 -28.15 -7.20
CA ALA A 202 6.06 -28.72 -6.09
C ALA A 202 6.88 -29.94 -6.53
N GLY A 203 8.18 -29.96 -6.21
CA GLY A 203 9.13 -31.00 -6.61
C GLY A 203 9.58 -30.95 -8.08
N ARG A 204 9.05 -30.02 -8.87
CA ARG A 204 9.32 -29.88 -10.29
C ARG A 204 10.02 -28.56 -10.64
N GLU A 205 10.39 -28.39 -11.89
CA GLU A 205 11.06 -27.20 -12.41
C GLU A 205 10.09 -26.10 -12.81
N VAL A 206 10.45 -24.86 -12.46
CA VAL A 206 9.77 -23.64 -12.90
C VAL A 206 10.79 -22.76 -13.61
N ILE A 207 10.52 -22.41 -14.87
CA ILE A 207 11.41 -21.57 -15.67
C ILE A 207 11.03 -20.10 -15.50
N VAL A 208 12.02 -19.26 -15.16
CA VAL A 208 11.87 -17.81 -14.97
C VAL A 208 13.02 -17.06 -15.64
N SER A 209 12.76 -15.89 -16.21
CA SER A 209 13.81 -15.00 -16.73
C SER A 209 14.65 -14.41 -15.60
N ARG A 210 15.98 -14.35 -15.79
CA ARG A 210 16.88 -13.64 -14.87
C ARG A 210 16.53 -12.16 -14.72
N GLY A 211 16.01 -11.53 -15.78
CA GLY A 211 15.52 -10.16 -15.75
C GLY A 211 14.25 -9.97 -14.91
N GLU A 212 13.61 -11.04 -14.46
CA GLU A 212 12.37 -11.03 -13.67
C GLU A 212 12.58 -11.49 -12.21
N MET A 213 13.85 -11.63 -11.77
CA MET A 213 14.20 -12.00 -10.39
C MET A 213 14.03 -10.81 -9.43
N VAL A 214 12.79 -10.47 -9.16
CA VAL A 214 12.42 -9.28 -8.37
C VAL A 214 12.67 -9.50 -6.88
N GLU A 215 13.10 -8.42 -6.20
CA GLU A 215 13.05 -8.27 -4.74
C GLU A 215 12.10 -7.11 -4.40
N ILE A 216 11.11 -7.35 -3.54
CA ILE A 216 10.12 -6.37 -3.12
C ILE A 216 10.04 -6.32 -1.59
N GLY A 217 10.01 -5.10 -1.02
CA GLY A 217 9.76 -4.90 0.41
C GLY A 217 10.83 -5.45 1.35
N GLY A 218 12.04 -5.68 0.85
CA GLY A 218 13.21 -6.07 1.65
C GLY A 218 13.31 -7.56 2.04
N ALA A 219 12.30 -8.37 1.68
CA ALA A 219 12.31 -9.81 2.04
C ALA A 219 11.62 -10.73 1.02
N PHE A 220 10.82 -10.21 0.10
CA PHE A 220 10.20 -11.02 -0.94
C PHE A 220 11.14 -11.15 -2.13
N ARG A 221 11.77 -12.29 -2.30
CA ARG A 221 12.66 -12.63 -3.42
C ARG A 221 12.13 -13.85 -4.15
N ILE A 222 11.96 -13.75 -5.46
CA ILE A 222 11.42 -14.86 -6.27
C ILE A 222 12.15 -16.19 -6.03
N PRO A 223 13.51 -16.28 -6.03
CA PRO A 223 14.18 -17.56 -5.78
C PRO A 223 13.87 -18.16 -4.41
N GLU A 224 13.79 -17.33 -3.35
CA GLU A 224 13.50 -17.77 -1.99
C GLU A 224 12.06 -18.26 -1.86
N ILE A 225 11.11 -17.56 -2.50
CA ILE A 225 9.69 -17.93 -2.52
C ILE A 225 9.48 -19.24 -3.30
N MET A 226 10.20 -19.44 -4.41
CA MET A 226 10.15 -20.70 -5.17
C MET A 226 10.69 -21.86 -4.36
N ALA A 227 11.80 -21.68 -3.65
CA ALA A 227 12.34 -22.68 -2.76
C ALA A 227 11.36 -23.01 -1.61
N LEU A 228 10.73 -21.99 -1.01
CA LEU A 228 9.69 -22.16 0.01
C LEU A 228 8.46 -22.92 -0.53
N ALA A 229 8.08 -22.68 -1.77
CA ALA A 229 7.01 -23.40 -2.44
C ALA A 229 7.38 -24.84 -2.83
N GLY A 230 8.64 -25.25 -2.65
CA GLY A 230 9.15 -26.58 -2.98
C GLY A 230 9.44 -26.79 -4.46
N CYS A 231 9.63 -25.72 -5.24
CA CYS A 231 9.95 -25.77 -6.66
C CYS A 231 11.45 -25.74 -6.91
N ARG A 232 11.89 -26.27 -8.05
CA ARG A 232 13.24 -26.10 -8.58
C ARG A 232 13.26 -24.94 -9.57
N LEU A 233 13.99 -23.87 -9.23
CA LEU A 233 14.16 -22.71 -10.11
C LEU A 233 15.08 -23.06 -11.28
N VAL A 234 14.63 -22.74 -12.50
CA VAL A 234 15.43 -22.78 -13.73
C VAL A 234 15.51 -21.37 -14.30
N GLU A 235 16.66 -20.74 -14.16
CA GLU A 235 16.90 -19.37 -14.62
C GLU A 235 17.30 -19.34 -16.10
N VAL A 236 16.67 -18.47 -16.89
CA VAL A 236 16.99 -18.34 -18.32
C VAL A 236 17.36 -16.92 -18.71
N GLY A 237 18.11 -16.78 -19.80
CA GLY A 237 18.55 -15.51 -20.36
C GLY A 237 19.60 -14.80 -19.52
N CYS A 238 19.65 -13.47 -19.67
CA CYS A 238 20.50 -12.54 -18.91
C CYS A 238 19.63 -11.47 -18.25
N THR A 239 20.23 -10.65 -17.36
CA THR A 239 19.52 -9.62 -16.61
C THR A 239 18.69 -8.70 -17.52
N ASN A 240 19.25 -8.25 -18.65
CA ASN A 240 18.64 -7.30 -19.56
C ASN A 240 18.05 -7.93 -20.83
N ARG A 241 18.34 -9.19 -21.11
CA ARG A 241 17.87 -9.86 -22.34
C ARG A 241 17.55 -11.31 -22.10
N THR A 242 16.31 -11.68 -22.37
CA THR A 242 15.84 -13.06 -22.44
C THR A 242 15.04 -13.23 -23.71
N HIS A 243 15.33 -14.27 -24.47
CA HIS A 243 14.66 -14.60 -25.73
C HIS A 243 13.87 -15.90 -25.59
N LEU A 244 12.87 -16.11 -26.42
CA LEU A 244 12.02 -17.31 -26.40
C LEU A 244 12.86 -18.61 -26.49
N ARG A 245 13.91 -18.60 -27.33
CA ARG A 245 14.85 -19.73 -27.46
C ARG A 245 15.56 -20.11 -26.14
N ASP A 246 15.67 -19.18 -25.19
CA ASP A 246 16.32 -19.45 -23.89
C ASP A 246 15.37 -20.30 -23.03
N TYR A 247 14.08 -20.04 -23.08
CA TYR A 247 13.05 -20.88 -22.49
C TYR A 247 12.96 -22.25 -23.17
N GLU A 248 12.93 -22.28 -24.52
CA GLU A 248 12.87 -23.53 -25.29
C GLU A 248 13.99 -24.50 -24.94
N ARG A 249 15.23 -23.99 -24.79
CA ARG A 249 16.41 -24.79 -24.43
C ARG A 249 16.40 -25.29 -22.99
N ALA A 250 15.72 -24.61 -22.11
CA ALA A 250 15.63 -24.95 -20.69
C ALA A 250 14.56 -25.97 -20.35
N LEU A 251 13.67 -26.28 -21.31
CA LEU A 251 12.59 -27.25 -21.13
C LEU A 251 13.15 -28.66 -20.94
N THR A 252 12.70 -29.33 -19.89
CA THR A 252 12.98 -30.73 -19.57
C THR A 252 11.70 -31.50 -19.29
N PRO A 253 11.72 -32.85 -19.18
CA PRO A 253 10.53 -33.59 -18.72
C PRO A 253 10.08 -33.24 -17.30
N ASP A 254 10.97 -32.67 -16.50
CA ASP A 254 10.68 -32.24 -15.12
C ASP A 254 10.03 -30.83 -15.07
N THR A 255 10.03 -30.07 -16.16
CA THR A 255 9.42 -28.75 -16.21
C THR A 255 7.91 -28.86 -16.00
N ALA A 256 7.35 -28.08 -15.08
CA ALA A 256 5.93 -28.01 -14.78
C ALA A 256 5.29 -26.72 -15.28
N LEU A 257 6.02 -25.61 -15.21
CA LEU A 257 5.45 -24.28 -15.35
C LEU A 257 6.47 -23.29 -15.91
N ILE A 258 6.00 -22.38 -16.76
CA ILE A 258 6.72 -21.16 -17.14
C ILE A 258 6.10 -20.00 -16.33
N LEU A 259 6.91 -19.32 -15.52
CA LEU A 259 6.50 -18.17 -14.74
C LEU A 259 7.06 -16.89 -15.37
N SER A 260 6.18 -15.97 -15.73
CA SER A 260 6.53 -14.58 -16.00
C SER A 260 6.27 -13.74 -14.76
N VAL A 261 7.19 -12.84 -14.43
CA VAL A 261 7.06 -11.93 -13.29
C VAL A 261 7.23 -10.50 -13.79
N HIS A 262 6.18 -9.70 -13.60
CA HIS A 262 6.22 -8.30 -14.00
C HIS A 262 7.20 -7.49 -13.15
N GLN A 263 8.05 -6.67 -13.80
CA GLN A 263 9.04 -5.79 -13.16
C GLN A 263 8.36 -4.57 -12.53
N SER A 264 7.52 -4.80 -11.53
CA SER A 264 6.62 -3.79 -10.96
C SER A 264 7.33 -2.68 -10.16
N ASN A 265 8.57 -2.90 -9.67
CA ASN A 265 9.29 -1.97 -8.80
C ASN A 265 10.65 -1.49 -9.35
N TYR A 266 11.04 -1.95 -10.52
CA TYR A 266 12.23 -1.48 -11.24
C TYR A 266 12.00 -1.52 -12.74
N ARG A 267 12.90 -0.87 -13.49
CA ARG A 267 12.89 -0.84 -14.94
C ARG A 267 14.30 -1.09 -15.48
N ILE A 268 14.40 -1.90 -16.51
CA ILE A 268 15.65 -2.12 -17.24
C ILE A 268 15.59 -1.29 -18.52
N GLU A 269 16.51 -0.34 -18.68
CA GLU A 269 16.56 0.57 -19.83
C GLU A 269 17.76 0.28 -20.72
N GLY A 270 17.70 0.72 -21.97
CA GLY A 270 18.75 0.54 -22.96
C GLY A 270 18.58 -0.71 -23.80
N PHE A 271 19.61 -1.53 -23.89
CA PHE A 271 19.59 -2.78 -24.69
C PHE A 271 18.87 -3.90 -23.94
N ALA A 272 17.58 -3.72 -23.63
CA ALA A 272 16.72 -4.67 -22.96
C ALA A 272 15.83 -5.45 -23.94
N HIS A 273 15.47 -6.69 -23.57
CA HIS A 273 14.48 -7.50 -24.27
C HIS A 273 13.83 -8.49 -23.30
N GLN A 274 12.51 -8.51 -23.28
CA GLN A 274 11.69 -9.47 -22.55
C GLN A 274 10.79 -10.22 -23.52
N VAL A 275 10.47 -11.47 -23.21
CA VAL A 275 9.53 -12.27 -24.01
C VAL A 275 8.10 -11.90 -23.56
N PRO A 276 7.22 -11.49 -24.48
CA PRO A 276 5.82 -11.23 -24.15
C PRO A 276 5.12 -12.46 -23.57
N VAL A 277 4.21 -12.23 -22.62
CA VAL A 277 3.44 -13.31 -21.94
C VAL A 277 2.74 -14.21 -22.97
N GLY A 278 2.22 -13.65 -24.07
CA GLY A 278 1.57 -14.43 -25.12
C GLY A 278 2.49 -15.44 -25.82
N GLU A 279 3.75 -15.09 -26.06
CA GLU A 279 4.73 -16.01 -26.62
C GLU A 279 5.11 -17.12 -25.61
N LEU A 280 5.21 -16.77 -24.31
CA LEU A 280 5.46 -17.74 -23.25
C LEU A 280 4.28 -18.70 -23.08
N ALA A 281 3.06 -18.21 -23.14
CA ALA A 281 1.85 -19.01 -23.08
C ALA A 281 1.76 -19.99 -24.28
N ALA A 282 2.01 -19.50 -25.49
CA ALA A 282 2.04 -20.35 -26.68
C ALA A 282 3.10 -21.46 -26.59
N LEU A 283 4.31 -21.14 -26.09
CA LEU A 283 5.36 -22.13 -25.85
C LEU A 283 4.94 -23.16 -24.79
N ALA A 284 4.38 -22.70 -23.67
CA ALA A 284 3.93 -23.56 -22.59
C ALA A 284 2.85 -24.54 -23.08
N HIS A 285 1.81 -24.03 -23.78
CA HIS A 285 0.71 -24.84 -24.30
C HIS A 285 1.17 -25.87 -25.33
N ALA A 286 2.11 -25.49 -26.23
CA ALA A 286 2.70 -26.42 -27.19
C ALA A 286 3.42 -27.61 -26.51
N ARG A 287 3.76 -27.49 -25.24
CA ARG A 287 4.45 -28.52 -24.44
C ARG A 287 3.57 -29.13 -23.34
N GLY A 288 2.27 -28.77 -23.30
CA GLY A 288 1.34 -29.22 -22.25
C GLY A 288 1.67 -28.70 -20.85
N LEU A 289 2.34 -27.52 -20.77
CA LEU A 289 2.73 -26.86 -19.53
C LEU A 289 1.77 -25.72 -19.19
N VAL A 290 1.82 -25.25 -17.95
CA VAL A 290 1.09 -24.08 -17.48
C VAL A 290 1.95 -22.81 -17.66
N CYS A 291 1.32 -21.72 -18.14
CA CYS A 291 1.88 -20.38 -18.13
C CYS A 291 1.24 -19.57 -17.01
N ALA A 292 2.03 -19.15 -16.03
CA ALA A 292 1.58 -18.30 -14.93
C ALA A 292 2.22 -16.90 -15.02
N HIS A 293 1.44 -15.86 -14.69
CA HIS A 293 1.93 -14.48 -14.66
C HIS A 293 1.73 -13.87 -13.28
N ASP A 294 2.83 -13.59 -12.58
CA ASP A 294 2.85 -12.74 -11.39
C ASP A 294 2.86 -11.27 -11.84
N LEU A 295 1.67 -10.71 -11.93
CA LEU A 295 1.48 -9.32 -12.35
C LEU A 295 1.87 -8.33 -11.25
N GLY A 296 1.64 -8.69 -10.00
CA GLY A 296 2.02 -7.89 -8.82
C GLY A 296 1.29 -6.57 -8.65
N SER A 297 1.20 -5.73 -9.69
CA SER A 297 0.68 -4.35 -9.65
C SER A 297 -0.84 -4.23 -9.46
N GLY A 298 -1.62 -5.20 -9.93
CA GLY A 298 -3.07 -5.26 -9.69
C GLY A 298 -3.94 -4.36 -10.59
N ALA A 299 -3.47 -4.01 -11.79
CA ALA A 299 -4.30 -3.32 -12.76
C ALA A 299 -5.40 -4.25 -13.31
N LEU A 300 -6.66 -3.78 -13.27
CA LEU A 300 -7.83 -4.47 -13.85
C LEU A 300 -8.35 -3.80 -15.13
N LEU A 301 -7.81 -2.66 -15.50
CA LEU A 301 -8.16 -1.91 -16.73
C LEU A 301 -6.90 -1.32 -17.35
N ASP A 302 -6.99 -0.94 -18.60
CA ASP A 302 -5.92 -0.21 -19.28
C ASP A 302 -5.83 1.21 -18.72
N LEU A 303 -4.75 1.50 -18.01
CA LEU A 303 -4.56 2.81 -17.39
C LEU A 303 -4.41 3.95 -18.42
N ARG A 304 -4.12 3.63 -19.69
CA ARG A 304 -4.07 4.62 -20.79
C ARG A 304 -5.43 5.27 -21.03
N ASP A 305 -6.53 4.57 -20.76
CA ASP A 305 -7.89 5.11 -20.85
C ASP A 305 -8.16 6.20 -19.80
N LEU A 306 -7.34 6.23 -18.75
CA LEU A 306 -7.35 7.24 -17.70
C LEU A 306 -6.25 8.30 -17.86
N GLY A 307 -5.55 8.32 -19.01
CA GLY A 307 -4.45 9.24 -19.27
C GLY A 307 -3.15 8.93 -18.49
N LEU A 308 -3.02 7.74 -17.94
CA LEU A 308 -1.84 7.26 -17.24
C LEU A 308 -0.95 6.41 -18.15
N PRO A 309 0.33 6.19 -17.82
CA PRO A 309 1.20 5.27 -18.55
C PRO A 309 0.62 3.84 -18.57
N HIS A 310 0.98 3.07 -19.59
CA HIS A 310 0.62 1.66 -19.66
C HIS A 310 1.25 0.86 -18.51
N GLU A 311 0.42 0.06 -17.87
CA GLU A 311 0.81 -0.98 -16.92
C GLU A 311 0.08 -2.26 -17.32
N PRO A 312 0.74 -3.41 -17.43
CA PRO A 312 0.06 -4.66 -17.77
C PRO A 312 -1.12 -4.93 -16.84
N SER A 313 -2.26 -5.31 -17.41
CA SER A 313 -3.46 -5.61 -16.65
C SER A 313 -3.74 -7.11 -16.59
N ALA A 314 -4.56 -7.54 -15.62
CA ALA A 314 -4.96 -8.94 -15.52
C ALA A 314 -5.79 -9.40 -16.74
N PRO A 315 -6.76 -8.61 -17.26
CA PRO A 315 -7.43 -8.95 -18.52
C PRO A 315 -6.50 -9.11 -19.72
N GLU A 316 -5.50 -8.21 -19.89
CA GLU A 316 -4.50 -8.32 -20.96
C GLU A 316 -3.69 -9.62 -20.86
N SER A 317 -3.26 -9.99 -19.66
CA SER A 317 -2.46 -11.19 -19.41
C SER A 317 -3.24 -12.48 -19.71
N LEU A 318 -4.52 -12.52 -19.29
CA LEU A 318 -5.42 -13.62 -19.57
C LEU A 318 -5.74 -13.72 -21.06
N ALA A 319 -6.03 -12.60 -21.73
CA ALA A 319 -6.27 -12.55 -23.18
C ALA A 319 -5.03 -12.94 -23.98
N ALA A 320 -3.83 -12.70 -23.46
CA ALA A 320 -2.57 -13.16 -24.06
C ALA A 320 -2.34 -14.67 -23.87
N GLY A 321 -3.17 -15.39 -23.11
CA GLY A 321 -3.12 -16.83 -22.93
C GLY A 321 -2.48 -17.31 -21.62
N ALA A 322 -2.22 -16.45 -20.64
CA ALA A 322 -1.80 -16.89 -19.32
C ALA A 322 -2.89 -17.78 -18.69
N ASP A 323 -2.52 -18.96 -18.21
CA ASP A 323 -3.45 -19.89 -17.55
C ASP A 323 -3.84 -19.43 -16.15
N VAL A 324 -2.92 -18.74 -15.47
CA VAL A 324 -3.08 -18.19 -14.12
C VAL A 324 -2.41 -16.82 -14.05
N VAL A 325 -3.14 -15.82 -13.55
CA VAL A 325 -2.62 -14.48 -13.28
C VAL A 325 -2.87 -14.15 -11.81
N PHE A 326 -1.90 -13.59 -11.11
CA PHE A 326 -2.08 -13.22 -9.72
C PHE A 326 -1.41 -11.88 -9.36
N PHE A 327 -2.02 -11.17 -8.41
CA PHE A 327 -1.65 -9.79 -8.11
C PHE A 327 -2.13 -9.32 -6.74
N SER A 328 -1.63 -8.15 -6.30
CA SER A 328 -1.99 -7.51 -5.04
C SER A 328 -3.27 -6.68 -5.15
N GLY A 329 -4.16 -6.78 -4.15
CA GLY A 329 -5.39 -5.98 -4.09
C GLY A 329 -5.18 -4.55 -3.57
N ASP A 330 -4.13 -4.29 -2.82
CA ASP A 330 -3.84 -3.00 -2.16
C ASP A 330 -2.90 -2.08 -2.95
N LYS A 331 -2.71 -2.38 -4.24
CA LYS A 331 -1.95 -1.55 -5.17
C LYS A 331 -2.93 -0.86 -6.16
N LEU A 332 -2.75 -1.02 -7.48
CA LEU A 332 -3.56 -0.33 -8.50
C LEU A 332 -5.05 -0.69 -8.46
N LEU A 333 -5.39 -1.89 -7.96
CA LEU A 333 -6.78 -2.21 -7.66
C LEU A 333 -7.40 -1.28 -6.61
N GLY A 334 -6.59 -0.68 -5.70
CA GLY A 334 -7.08 0.25 -4.69
C GLY A 334 -7.98 -0.36 -3.62
N GLY A 335 -7.93 -1.68 -3.47
CA GLY A 335 -8.68 -2.45 -2.49
C GLY A 335 -7.90 -2.71 -1.20
N PRO A 336 -8.39 -3.63 -0.35
CA PRO A 336 -7.69 -4.09 0.84
C PRO A 336 -6.48 -4.93 0.46
N GLN A 337 -5.55 -5.10 1.42
CA GLN A 337 -4.46 -6.04 1.25
C GLN A 337 -5.01 -7.46 1.07
N CYS A 338 -4.79 -8.02 -0.11
CA CYS A 338 -5.06 -9.41 -0.48
C CYS A 338 -4.22 -9.80 -1.69
N GLY A 339 -4.13 -11.09 -1.98
CA GLY A 339 -3.66 -11.65 -3.24
C GLY A 339 -4.85 -12.21 -4.00
N ILE A 340 -5.02 -11.80 -5.24
CA ILE A 340 -6.08 -12.28 -6.12
C ILE A 340 -5.44 -13.21 -7.15
N ILE A 341 -6.04 -14.37 -7.37
CA ILE A 341 -5.61 -15.35 -8.36
C ILE A 341 -6.77 -15.57 -9.32
N LEU A 342 -6.54 -15.31 -10.60
CA LEU A 342 -7.50 -15.50 -11.69
C LEU A 342 -6.95 -16.56 -12.66
N GLY A 343 -7.82 -17.36 -13.24
CA GLY A 343 -7.37 -18.31 -14.25
C GLY A 343 -8.32 -19.47 -14.47
N ARG A 344 -7.78 -20.52 -15.05
CA ARG A 344 -8.51 -21.75 -15.41
C ARG A 344 -9.13 -22.42 -14.18
N PRO A 345 -10.42 -22.78 -14.22
CA PRO A 345 -11.12 -23.37 -13.07
C PRO A 345 -10.47 -24.65 -12.54
N ASP A 346 -9.97 -25.53 -13.41
CA ASP A 346 -9.32 -26.79 -13.01
C ASP A 346 -8.07 -26.55 -12.15
N LEU A 347 -7.27 -25.53 -12.47
CA LEU A 347 -6.08 -25.15 -11.72
C LEU A 347 -6.47 -24.51 -10.37
N LEU A 348 -7.48 -23.64 -10.38
CA LEU A 348 -7.96 -23.00 -9.16
C LEU A 348 -8.63 -24.01 -8.21
N ASP A 349 -9.33 -25.01 -8.73
CA ASP A 349 -9.88 -26.09 -7.91
C ASP A 349 -8.78 -26.95 -7.28
N ALA A 350 -7.67 -27.16 -7.98
CA ALA A 350 -6.49 -27.79 -7.38
C ALA A 350 -5.91 -26.94 -6.24
N MET A 351 -5.78 -25.62 -6.43
CA MET A 351 -5.32 -24.68 -5.40
C MET A 351 -6.28 -24.62 -4.21
N ARG A 352 -7.59 -24.67 -4.43
CA ARG A 352 -8.61 -24.69 -3.37
C ARG A 352 -8.50 -25.92 -2.47
N ARG A 353 -8.05 -27.06 -3.03
CA ARG A 353 -7.78 -28.30 -2.28
C ARG A 353 -6.42 -28.31 -1.57
N ASN A 354 -5.50 -27.42 -1.93
CA ASN A 354 -4.18 -27.32 -1.30
C ASN A 354 -4.32 -26.83 0.16
N PRO A 355 -3.67 -27.48 1.15
CA PRO A 355 -3.71 -27.04 2.54
C PRO A 355 -3.29 -25.58 2.77
N TYR A 356 -2.36 -25.05 1.97
CA TYR A 356 -1.95 -23.63 2.04
C TYR A 356 -3.10 -22.67 1.78
N TYR A 357 -4.09 -23.03 0.95
CA TYR A 357 -5.25 -22.16 0.74
C TYR A 357 -5.98 -21.85 2.04
N ARG A 358 -6.11 -22.85 2.96
CA ARG A 358 -6.72 -22.62 4.26
C ARG A 358 -5.86 -21.74 5.16
N THR A 359 -4.54 -21.86 5.11
CA THR A 359 -3.62 -21.04 5.93
C THR A 359 -3.56 -19.59 5.45
N PHE A 360 -3.76 -19.35 4.15
CA PHE A 360 -3.73 -18.03 3.52
C PHE A 360 -5.10 -17.36 3.38
N ARG A 361 -6.12 -17.94 3.95
CA ARG A 361 -7.51 -17.52 3.78
C ARG A 361 -7.77 -16.14 4.38
N VAL A 362 -8.39 -15.25 3.61
CA VAL A 362 -8.85 -13.93 4.06
C VAL A 362 -10.05 -14.00 5.00
N ASP A 363 -10.25 -12.96 5.79
CA ASP A 363 -11.40 -12.79 6.67
C ASP A 363 -12.59 -12.10 5.97
N LYS A 364 -13.68 -11.88 6.71
CA LYS A 364 -14.88 -11.24 6.20
C LYS A 364 -14.69 -9.75 5.91
N LEU A 365 -13.80 -9.07 6.64
CA LEU A 365 -13.56 -7.62 6.47
C LEU A 365 -12.85 -7.37 5.16
N THR A 366 -11.83 -8.18 4.86
CA THR A 366 -11.12 -8.15 3.58
C THR A 366 -12.08 -8.42 2.42
N LEU A 367 -12.94 -9.45 2.53
CA LEU A 367 -13.91 -9.77 1.47
C LEU A 367 -14.91 -8.63 1.23
N ALA A 368 -15.49 -8.05 2.29
CA ALA A 368 -16.45 -6.96 2.17
C ALA A 368 -15.81 -5.72 1.51
N ALA A 369 -14.61 -5.34 1.94
CA ALA A 369 -13.90 -4.22 1.33
C ALA A 369 -13.49 -4.50 -0.13
N LEU A 370 -13.08 -5.74 -0.44
CA LEU A 370 -12.72 -6.13 -1.80
C LEU A 370 -13.95 -6.14 -2.72
N GLU A 371 -15.06 -6.74 -2.30
CA GLU A 371 -16.31 -6.75 -3.05
C GLU A 371 -16.77 -5.33 -3.40
N ALA A 372 -16.81 -4.44 -2.40
CA ALA A 372 -17.20 -3.06 -2.61
C ALA A 372 -16.23 -2.30 -3.54
N THR A 373 -14.93 -2.60 -3.49
CA THR A 373 -13.95 -2.04 -4.41
C THR A 373 -14.19 -2.53 -5.83
N LEU A 374 -14.39 -3.85 -6.03
CA LEU A 374 -14.62 -4.43 -7.35
C LEU A 374 -15.91 -3.91 -8.00
N ARG A 375 -16.96 -3.66 -7.22
CA ARG A 375 -18.22 -3.07 -7.73
C ARG A 375 -18.01 -1.72 -8.39
N LEU A 376 -17.04 -0.91 -7.99
CA LEU A 376 -16.72 0.36 -8.65
C LEU A 376 -16.24 0.15 -10.09
N PHE A 377 -15.60 -0.96 -10.40
CA PHE A 377 -15.12 -1.27 -11.74
C PHE A 377 -16.23 -1.68 -12.72
N LEU A 378 -17.47 -1.86 -12.25
CA LEU A 378 -18.64 -2.06 -13.12
C LEU A 378 -19.08 -0.76 -13.81
N GLU A 379 -18.71 0.41 -13.26
CA GLU A 379 -18.98 1.74 -13.81
C GLU A 379 -17.67 2.52 -13.98
N PRO A 380 -16.81 2.15 -14.96
CA PRO A 380 -15.45 2.66 -15.07
C PRO A 380 -15.35 4.17 -15.29
N GLU A 381 -16.38 4.78 -15.87
CA GLU A 381 -16.49 6.23 -16.06
C GLU A 381 -16.54 6.99 -14.75
N ARG A 382 -16.96 6.36 -13.65
CA ARG A 382 -17.05 6.95 -12.31
C ARG A 382 -15.79 6.72 -11.46
N LEU A 383 -14.86 5.87 -11.91
CA LEU A 383 -13.64 5.55 -11.17
C LEU A 383 -12.80 6.77 -10.80
N PRO A 384 -12.60 7.79 -11.67
CA PRO A 384 -11.85 8.99 -11.30
C PRO A 384 -12.43 9.76 -10.11
N GLU A 385 -13.72 9.62 -9.84
CA GLU A 385 -14.41 10.30 -8.75
C GLU A 385 -14.58 9.43 -7.50
N GLU A 386 -15.00 8.18 -7.68
CA GLU A 386 -15.40 7.28 -6.58
C GLU A 386 -14.27 6.38 -6.08
N HIS A 387 -13.31 6.04 -6.95
CA HIS A 387 -12.19 5.19 -6.60
C HIS A 387 -11.04 6.02 -6.04
N ARG A 388 -10.82 5.98 -4.74
CA ARG A 388 -9.90 6.87 -4.02
C ARG A 388 -8.49 6.93 -4.62
N LEU A 389 -7.89 5.80 -4.96
CA LEU A 389 -6.56 5.76 -5.55
C LEU A 389 -6.54 6.39 -6.94
N LEU A 390 -7.48 6.00 -7.81
CA LEU A 390 -7.53 6.51 -9.18
C LEU A 390 -7.83 8.01 -9.19
N SER A 391 -8.67 8.52 -8.27
CA SER A 391 -8.90 9.96 -8.14
C SER A 391 -7.62 10.75 -7.81
N VAL A 392 -6.70 10.17 -7.03
CA VAL A 392 -5.39 10.78 -6.73
C VAL A 392 -4.47 10.72 -7.96
N LEU A 393 -4.43 9.57 -8.65
CA LEU A 393 -3.56 9.38 -9.83
C LEU A 393 -3.98 10.26 -11.01
N THR A 394 -5.28 10.38 -11.27
CA THR A 394 -5.85 11.12 -12.43
C THR A 394 -6.13 12.59 -12.14
N CYS A 395 -5.91 13.06 -10.89
CA CYS A 395 -6.13 14.44 -10.52
C CYS A 395 -5.34 15.40 -11.42
N SER A 396 -6.03 16.36 -12.04
CA SER A 396 -5.40 17.30 -12.96
C SER A 396 -4.39 18.20 -12.25
N LEU A 397 -3.33 18.58 -12.95
CA LEU A 397 -2.30 19.47 -12.39
C LEU A 397 -2.88 20.82 -11.96
N ASP A 398 -3.90 21.33 -12.66
CA ASP A 398 -4.55 22.60 -12.30
C ASP A 398 -5.33 22.50 -10.99
N ALA A 399 -6.01 21.38 -10.75
CA ALA A 399 -6.67 21.13 -9.47
C ALA A 399 -5.67 21.02 -8.31
N ILE A 400 -4.56 20.30 -8.53
CA ILE A 400 -3.46 20.18 -7.56
C ILE A 400 -2.83 21.55 -7.30
N ARG A 401 -2.60 22.35 -8.33
CA ARG A 401 -2.06 23.72 -8.22
C ARG A 401 -2.99 24.61 -7.41
N GLY A 402 -4.29 24.56 -7.68
CA GLY A 402 -5.29 25.32 -6.93
C GLY A 402 -5.27 25.01 -5.44
N ARG A 403 -5.19 23.72 -5.08
CA ARG A 403 -5.09 23.25 -3.68
C ARG A 403 -3.79 23.69 -3.01
N ALA A 404 -2.64 23.48 -3.68
CA ALA A 404 -1.34 23.89 -3.15
C ALA A 404 -1.31 25.41 -2.86
N GLN A 405 -1.81 26.23 -3.78
CA GLN A 405 -1.92 27.67 -3.60
C GLN A 405 -2.85 28.07 -2.46
N ALA A 406 -3.99 27.38 -2.30
CA ALA A 406 -4.93 27.64 -1.21
C ALA A 406 -4.27 27.32 0.14
N LEU A 407 -3.61 26.16 0.25
CA LEU A 407 -2.88 25.75 1.45
C LEU A 407 -1.75 26.75 1.79
N ALA A 408 -0.93 27.12 0.80
CA ALA A 408 0.17 28.08 1.00
C ALA A 408 -0.35 29.47 1.48
N ARG A 409 -1.44 29.98 0.88
CA ARG A 409 -2.08 31.24 1.32
C ARG A 409 -2.62 31.13 2.75
N GLY A 410 -3.28 30.03 3.10
CA GLY A 410 -3.81 29.78 4.43
C GLY A 410 -2.71 29.77 5.48
N LEU A 411 -1.57 29.15 5.18
CA LEU A 411 -0.39 29.11 6.05
C LEU A 411 0.27 30.48 6.21
N GLY A 412 0.46 31.22 5.12
CA GLY A 412 1.04 32.57 5.17
C GLY A 412 0.24 33.56 6.02
N GLY A 413 -1.09 33.45 5.97
CA GLY A 413 -1.98 34.32 6.76
C GLY A 413 -2.10 33.96 8.25
N SER A 414 -1.89 32.71 8.62
CA SER A 414 -2.26 32.18 9.93
C SER A 414 -1.08 31.78 10.84
N CYS A 415 0.13 31.63 10.28
CA CYS A 415 1.29 31.16 11.04
C CYS A 415 2.16 32.29 11.65
N GLY A 416 1.73 33.55 11.65
CA GLY A 416 2.33 34.63 12.45
C GLY A 416 3.81 34.95 12.11
N GLY A 417 4.23 34.75 10.86
CA GLY A 417 5.55 35.13 10.33
C GLY A 417 6.71 34.21 10.68
N TRP A 418 6.51 33.15 11.49
CA TRP A 418 7.57 32.16 11.81
C TRP A 418 7.77 31.12 10.72
N LEU A 419 6.82 31.01 9.77
CA LEU A 419 6.78 30.02 8.70
C LEU A 419 6.54 30.71 7.35
N ALA A 420 7.44 30.52 6.41
CA ALA A 420 7.26 30.87 5.00
C ALA A 420 6.73 29.65 4.26
N ALA A 421 5.69 29.87 3.44
CA ALA A 421 5.06 28.83 2.61
C ALA A 421 4.97 29.33 1.15
N GLU A 422 5.59 28.60 0.24
CA GLU A 422 5.60 28.90 -1.19
C GLU A 422 5.23 27.66 -2.00
N THR A 423 4.64 27.83 -3.17
CA THR A 423 4.35 26.72 -4.10
C THR A 423 5.45 26.57 -5.12
N CYS A 424 5.83 25.34 -5.41
CA CYS A 424 6.79 25.02 -6.49
C CYS A 424 6.33 23.77 -7.25
N ASP A 425 6.74 23.70 -8.52
CA ASP A 425 6.56 22.50 -9.34
C ASP A 425 7.35 21.33 -8.73
N GLY A 426 6.85 20.12 -8.92
CA GLY A 426 7.46 18.90 -8.40
C GLY A 426 6.98 17.66 -9.11
N GLU A 427 7.45 16.53 -8.62
CA GLU A 427 7.06 15.22 -9.12
C GLU A 427 6.61 14.32 -7.94
N SER A 428 5.46 13.66 -8.14
CA SER A 428 4.96 12.62 -7.26
C SER A 428 5.35 11.25 -7.79
N ALA A 429 5.78 10.36 -6.92
CA ALA A 429 6.03 8.97 -7.27
C ALA A 429 4.76 8.14 -7.11
N ILE A 430 4.54 7.18 -7.99
CA ILE A 430 3.42 6.24 -7.83
C ILE A 430 3.74 5.28 -6.68
N GLY A 431 4.90 4.66 -6.68
CA GLY A 431 5.38 3.84 -5.58
C GLY A 431 4.74 2.46 -5.48
N GLY A 432 5.01 1.76 -4.39
CA GLY A 432 4.38 0.48 -4.07
C GLY A 432 4.64 -0.67 -5.04
N GLY A 433 5.57 -0.53 -5.99
CA GLY A 433 5.79 -1.54 -7.03
C GLY A 433 4.67 -1.55 -8.08
N SER A 434 4.38 -0.38 -8.63
CA SER A 434 3.46 -0.16 -9.75
C SER A 434 3.97 1.01 -10.58
N LEU A 435 3.84 0.95 -11.91
CA LEU A 435 4.28 1.99 -12.84
C LEU A 435 5.75 2.41 -12.59
N ALA A 436 6.66 1.45 -12.50
CA ALA A 436 8.07 1.68 -12.17
C ALA A 436 8.72 2.69 -13.12
N GLY A 437 9.46 3.66 -12.56
CA GLY A 437 10.15 4.71 -13.34
C GLY A 437 9.25 5.83 -13.87
N HIS A 438 7.94 5.82 -13.54
CA HIS A 438 7.04 6.91 -13.89
C HIS A 438 6.82 7.85 -12.72
N ALA A 439 6.95 9.16 -12.99
CA ALA A 439 6.60 10.24 -12.09
C ALA A 439 5.39 11.01 -12.63
N LEU A 440 4.58 11.55 -11.72
CA LEU A 440 3.42 12.37 -12.07
C LEU A 440 3.74 13.85 -11.76
N PRO A 441 3.55 14.78 -12.69
CA PRO A 441 3.69 16.19 -12.41
C PRO A 441 2.80 16.60 -11.23
N THR A 442 3.34 17.33 -10.27
CA THR A 442 2.61 17.78 -9.08
C THR A 442 2.95 19.23 -8.72
N MET A 443 2.26 19.75 -7.71
CA MET A 443 2.60 21.01 -7.04
C MET A 443 2.87 20.74 -5.58
N VAL A 444 3.97 21.26 -5.09
CA VAL A 444 4.45 21.08 -3.72
C VAL A 444 4.34 22.41 -2.96
N VAL A 445 3.92 22.37 -1.71
CA VAL A 445 4.04 23.50 -0.78
C VAL A 445 5.35 23.34 0.00
N ARG A 446 6.29 24.24 -0.24
CA ARG A 446 7.60 24.29 0.42
C ARG A 446 7.48 25.14 1.68
N LEU A 447 7.84 24.58 2.82
CA LEU A 447 7.79 25.23 4.13
C LEU A 447 9.21 25.50 4.63
N ARG A 448 9.50 26.74 4.99
CA ARG A 448 10.73 27.15 5.67
C ARG A 448 10.40 27.91 6.95
N SER A 449 11.20 27.71 7.98
CA SER A 449 11.00 28.35 9.27
C SER A 449 12.28 29.01 9.75
N ASP A 450 12.17 30.24 10.26
CA ASP A 450 13.28 30.96 10.90
C ASP A 450 13.56 30.45 12.32
N LYS A 451 12.62 29.68 12.91
CA LYS A 451 12.70 29.19 14.28
C LYS A 451 12.99 27.72 14.45
N LEU A 452 12.75 26.92 13.40
CA LEU A 452 12.91 25.46 13.39
C LEU A 452 13.70 25.01 12.18
N ALA A 453 14.67 24.13 12.38
CA ALA A 453 15.26 23.38 11.29
C ALA A 453 14.21 22.46 10.62
N ALA A 454 14.37 22.15 9.34
CA ALA A 454 13.41 21.38 8.56
C ALA A 454 13.14 19.99 9.19
N ASP A 455 14.17 19.30 9.69
CA ASP A 455 14.02 18.01 10.36
C ASP A 455 13.18 18.08 11.64
N GLU A 456 13.36 19.17 12.42
CA GLU A 456 12.58 19.38 13.64
C GLU A 456 11.13 19.74 13.32
N LEU A 457 10.89 20.55 12.28
CA LEU A 457 9.55 20.85 11.80
C LEU A 457 8.85 19.56 11.32
N ALA A 458 9.53 18.74 10.50
CA ALA A 458 9.01 17.44 10.05
C ALA A 458 8.76 16.49 11.23
N ARG A 459 9.63 16.49 12.23
CA ARG A 459 9.44 15.71 13.46
C ARG A 459 8.18 16.14 14.21
N ARG A 460 7.96 17.45 14.38
CA ARG A 460 6.76 17.97 15.04
C ARG A 460 5.49 17.63 14.26
N LEU A 461 5.49 17.75 12.93
CA LEU A 461 4.38 17.34 12.08
C LEU A 461 4.03 15.85 12.26
N ARG A 462 5.03 14.97 12.37
CA ARG A 462 4.79 13.53 12.64
C ARG A 462 4.20 13.24 14.01
N LEU A 463 4.33 14.15 14.96
CA LEU A 463 3.80 14.01 16.32
C LEU A 463 2.44 14.66 16.53
N GLU A 464 1.89 15.31 15.49
CA GLU A 464 0.56 15.89 15.50
C GLU A 464 -0.55 14.81 15.45
N GLU A 465 -1.77 15.25 15.69
CA GLU A 465 -2.98 14.42 15.62
C GLU A 465 -3.95 15.01 14.57
N PRO A 466 -4.11 14.34 13.43
CA PRO A 466 -3.38 13.16 12.95
C PRO A 466 -1.92 13.46 12.57
N PRO A 467 -1.01 12.45 12.60
CA PRO A 467 0.36 12.60 12.11
C PRO A 467 0.40 13.05 10.65
N ILE A 468 1.30 14.00 10.35
CA ILE A 468 1.54 14.49 8.98
C ILE A 468 2.93 14.02 8.56
N ILE A 469 2.98 13.23 7.49
CA ILE A 469 4.23 12.66 6.96
C ILE A 469 4.60 13.43 5.70
N ALA A 470 5.75 14.09 5.71
CA ALA A 470 6.24 14.95 4.65
C ALA A 470 7.67 14.62 4.27
N ARG A 471 8.14 15.13 3.11
CA ARG A 471 9.56 15.05 2.70
C ARG A 471 10.35 16.21 3.28
N VAL A 472 11.63 15.99 3.55
CA VAL A 472 12.60 17.06 3.81
C VAL A 472 13.57 17.11 2.64
N HIS A 473 13.78 18.27 2.06
CA HIS A 473 14.71 18.50 0.96
C HIS A 473 15.21 19.95 0.98
N GLU A 474 16.53 20.15 0.81
CA GLU A 474 17.18 21.47 0.78
C GLU A 474 16.75 22.37 1.94
N ASP A 475 16.83 21.84 3.16
CA ASP A 475 16.46 22.54 4.41
C ASP A 475 15.02 23.11 4.41
N ALA A 476 14.12 22.43 3.72
CA ALA A 476 12.69 22.75 3.70
C ALA A 476 11.85 21.49 3.90
N VAL A 477 10.66 21.64 4.48
CA VAL A 477 9.64 20.59 4.50
C VAL A 477 8.77 20.77 3.27
N LEU A 478 8.57 19.67 2.53
CA LEU A 478 7.77 19.64 1.31
C LEU A 478 6.46 18.90 1.56
N LEU A 479 5.34 19.58 1.33
CA LEU A 479 3.99 18.99 1.34
C LEU A 479 3.51 18.84 -0.09
N ASP A 480 3.42 17.61 -0.57
CA ASP A 480 2.95 17.33 -1.92
C ASP A 480 1.42 17.31 -1.99
N ALA A 481 0.84 18.27 -2.70
CA ALA A 481 -0.60 18.47 -2.75
C ALA A 481 -1.37 17.32 -3.45
N ARG A 482 -0.71 16.47 -4.26
CA ARG A 482 -1.33 15.32 -4.89
C ARG A 482 -1.79 14.28 -3.87
N THR A 483 -0.95 13.98 -2.88
CA THR A 483 -1.22 12.89 -1.93
C THR A 483 -2.00 13.32 -0.69
N ILE A 484 -2.18 14.62 -0.48
CA ILE A 484 -3.07 15.15 0.56
C ILE A 484 -4.53 14.91 0.11
N LEU A 485 -5.30 14.20 0.91
CA LEU A 485 -6.69 13.88 0.57
C LEU A 485 -7.63 15.06 0.88
N PRO A 486 -8.81 15.13 0.24
CA PRO A 486 -9.79 16.18 0.51
C PRO A 486 -10.13 16.32 2.00
N GLY A 487 -10.09 17.56 2.52
CA GLY A 487 -10.33 17.88 3.93
C GLY A 487 -9.12 17.71 4.86
N GLU A 488 -7.98 17.25 4.34
CA GLU A 488 -6.74 17.15 5.13
C GLU A 488 -5.97 18.48 5.15
N ASP A 489 -6.23 19.37 4.21
CA ASP A 489 -5.64 20.71 4.15
C ASP A 489 -5.90 21.51 5.44
N ASP A 490 -7.15 21.48 5.95
CA ASP A 490 -7.52 22.16 7.20
C ASP A 490 -6.82 21.56 8.42
N LEU A 491 -6.62 20.24 8.43
CA LEU A 491 -5.89 19.55 9.52
C LEU A 491 -4.41 19.94 9.52
N ILE A 492 -3.79 20.06 8.34
CA ILE A 492 -2.40 20.53 8.19
C ILE A 492 -2.27 21.98 8.71
N LEU A 493 -3.20 22.85 8.31
CA LEU A 493 -3.25 24.24 8.73
C LEU A 493 -3.34 24.34 10.26
N ALA A 494 -4.27 23.61 10.87
CA ALA A 494 -4.47 23.60 12.32
C ALA A 494 -3.23 23.06 13.07
N ALA A 495 -2.56 22.03 12.53
CA ALA A 495 -1.34 21.47 13.11
C ALA A 495 -0.20 22.49 13.13
N LEU A 496 0.04 23.19 12.01
CA LEU A 496 1.10 24.21 11.92
C LEU A 496 0.81 25.41 12.79
N GLN A 497 -0.47 25.79 12.96
CA GLN A 497 -0.85 26.84 13.95
C GLN A 497 -0.55 26.41 15.40
N ARG A 498 -0.82 25.14 15.77
CA ARG A 498 -0.47 24.61 17.11
C ARG A 498 1.03 24.62 17.33
N ILE A 499 1.81 24.18 16.35
CA ILE A 499 3.27 24.20 16.40
C ILE A 499 3.78 25.64 16.61
N GLY A 500 3.23 26.62 15.85
CA GLY A 500 3.61 28.01 15.97
C GLY A 500 3.29 28.64 17.34
N LYS A 501 2.16 28.26 17.94
CA LYS A 501 1.81 28.75 19.32
C LYS A 501 2.71 28.19 20.41
N ALA A 502 3.43 27.09 20.12
CA ALA A 502 4.33 26.42 21.05
C ALA A 502 5.80 26.86 20.87
N LEU A 503 6.09 27.85 19.98
CA LEU A 503 7.40 28.47 19.75
C LEU A 503 7.59 29.75 20.52
#